data_51a9ee02202151ae7db39e6fdd6e3235
#
_entry.id   51a9ee02202151ae7db39e6fdd6e3235
#
_cell.length_a   1.000
_cell.length_b   1.000
_cell.length_c   1.000
_cell.angle_alpha   90.00
_cell.angle_beta   90.00
_cell.angle_gamma   90.00
#
_symmetry.space_group_name_H-M   'P 1'
#
loop_
_entity.id
_entity.type
_entity.pdbx_description
1 polymer ?
#
loop_
_entity_poly.entity_id
_entity_poly.type
_entity_poly.pdbx_seq_one_letter_code
_entity_poly.pdbx_strand_id
1 'polypeptide(L)'
;MVNTKKIVISIGTNLGNRKSNLEKAIKFIEQKCDIIQVSNIYQTEPWGYSSVNYFLNMGVVLQSYQTPIKLLQFLKSIEVKMGRDIHDKDIGYQDRIIDLDILLFGNQI
;
A
#
# COMPACT_ATOMS: atom_id res chain seq x y z
N MET A 1 -23.00 -4.27 17.98
CA MET A 1 -21.54 -4.19 18.13
C MET A 1 -20.88 -4.28 16.77
N VAL A 2 -20.02 -3.35 16.47
CA VAL A 2 -19.38 -3.30 15.17
C VAL A 2 -18.05 -4.04 15.25
N ASN A 3 -17.85 -5.01 14.35
CA ASN A 3 -16.64 -5.82 14.33
C ASN A 3 -15.62 -5.22 13.40
N THR A 4 -14.53 -4.69 13.98
CA THR A 4 -13.37 -4.32 13.20
C THR A 4 -12.47 -5.52 12.99
N LYS A 5 -11.75 -5.53 11.88
CA LYS A 5 -10.70 -6.51 11.62
C LYS A 5 -9.35 -5.82 11.70
N LYS A 6 -8.40 -6.52 12.30
CA LYS A 6 -7.01 -6.09 12.31
C LYS A 6 -6.37 -6.52 10.98
N ILE A 7 -5.75 -5.57 10.31
CA ILE A 7 -5.26 -5.78 8.96
C ILE A 7 -3.81 -5.31 8.91
N VAL A 8 -2.97 -6.06 8.20
CA VAL A 8 -1.59 -5.67 7.95
C VAL A 8 -1.45 -5.43 6.45
N ILE A 9 -0.97 -4.26 6.09
CA ILE A 9 -0.68 -3.93 4.70
C ILE A 9 0.79 -3.53 4.56
N SER A 10 1.31 -3.68 3.35
CA SER A 10 2.61 -3.12 3.00
C SER A 10 2.40 -1.98 2.02
N ILE A 11 3.23 -0.96 2.15
CA ILE A 11 3.27 0.19 1.25
C ILE A 11 4.66 0.26 0.64
N GLY A 12 4.74 0.34 -0.68
CA GLY A 12 6.00 0.47 -1.38
C GLY A 12 5.95 1.55 -2.45
N THR A 13 7.09 2.18 -2.71
CA THR A 13 7.22 3.20 -3.73
C THR A 13 8.67 3.27 -4.21
N ASN A 14 8.88 3.37 -5.53
CA ASN A 14 10.23 3.57 -6.07
C ASN A 14 10.29 4.60 -7.19
N LEU A 15 9.27 5.45 -7.32
CA LEU A 15 9.25 6.54 -8.29
C LEU A 15 8.92 7.87 -7.61
N GLY A 16 9.53 8.94 -8.10
CA GLY A 16 9.25 10.29 -7.64
C GLY A 16 9.79 10.55 -6.24
N ASN A 17 9.10 11.39 -5.50
CA ASN A 17 9.44 11.68 -4.11
C ASN A 17 8.88 10.57 -3.23
N ARG A 18 9.70 9.54 -3.01
CA ARG A 18 9.27 8.31 -2.34
C ARG A 18 8.77 8.56 -0.92
N LYS A 19 9.47 9.39 -0.16
CA LYS A 19 9.07 9.68 1.21
C LYS A 19 7.73 10.38 1.26
N SER A 20 7.53 11.37 0.39
CA SER A 20 6.26 12.07 0.25
C SER A 20 5.14 11.12 -0.19
N ASN A 21 5.44 10.18 -1.06
CA ASN A 21 4.46 9.18 -1.52
C ASN A 21 3.97 8.31 -0.36
N LEU A 22 4.87 7.89 0.53
CA LEU A 22 4.47 7.11 1.71
C LEU A 22 3.56 7.93 2.61
N GLU A 23 3.90 9.20 2.86
CA GLU A 23 3.10 10.09 3.69
C GLU A 23 1.70 10.32 3.11
N LYS A 24 1.61 10.53 1.79
CA LYS A 24 0.33 10.71 1.10
C LYS A 24 -0.53 9.46 1.19
N ALA A 25 0.07 8.28 1.01
CA ALA A 25 -0.65 7.02 1.11
C ALA A 25 -1.27 6.87 2.50
N ILE A 26 -0.52 7.16 3.54
CA ILE A 26 -1.02 7.11 4.92
C ILE A 26 -2.23 8.03 5.09
N LYS A 27 -2.17 9.26 4.58
CA LYS A 27 -3.28 10.20 4.68
C LYS A 27 -4.53 9.70 3.96
N PHE A 28 -4.37 9.11 2.79
CA PHE A 28 -5.51 8.52 2.07
C PHE A 28 -6.12 7.35 2.85
N ILE A 29 -5.28 6.49 3.41
CA ILE A 29 -5.74 5.34 4.18
C ILE A 29 -6.53 5.78 5.41
N GLU A 30 -6.07 6.83 6.09
CA GLU A 30 -6.73 7.35 7.29
C GLU A 30 -8.15 7.84 7.03
N GLN A 31 -8.53 8.11 5.79
CA GLN A 31 -9.88 8.53 5.46
C GLN A 31 -10.93 7.47 5.77
N LYS A 32 -10.57 6.18 5.72
CA LYS A 32 -11.52 5.08 5.92
C LYS A 32 -11.05 3.99 6.89
N CYS A 33 -9.84 4.11 7.38
CA CYS A 33 -9.26 3.11 8.27
C CYS A 33 -8.58 3.79 9.45
N ASP A 34 -8.55 3.10 10.58
CA ASP A 34 -7.80 3.54 11.75
C ASP A 34 -6.41 2.92 11.71
N ILE A 35 -5.39 3.75 11.65
CA ILE A 35 -4.00 3.27 11.67
C ILE A 35 -3.59 3.04 13.12
N ILE A 36 -3.20 1.80 13.42
CA ILE A 36 -2.83 1.38 14.76
C ILE A 36 -1.32 1.54 14.97
N GLN A 37 -0.55 1.18 13.96
CA GLN A 37 0.91 1.16 14.06
C GLN A 37 1.53 1.22 12.68
N VAL A 38 2.66 1.88 12.57
CA VAL A 38 3.47 1.89 11.34
C VAL A 38 4.88 1.41 11.67
N SER A 39 5.48 0.71 10.72
CA SER A 39 6.86 0.27 10.85
C SER A 39 7.83 1.41 10.50
N ASN A 40 9.12 1.17 10.74
CA ASN A 40 10.15 1.99 10.16
C ASN A 40 10.12 1.88 8.64
N ILE A 41 10.64 2.90 7.98
CA ILE A 41 10.83 2.88 6.53
C ILE A 41 12.14 2.14 6.24
N TYR A 42 12.13 1.24 5.27
CA TYR A 42 13.33 0.52 4.85
C TYR A 42 13.42 0.46 3.34
N GLN A 43 14.62 0.31 2.83
CA GLN A 43 14.91 0.33 1.40
C GLN A 43 15.19 -1.09 0.90
N THR A 44 14.61 -1.44 -0.26
CA THR A 44 14.86 -2.72 -0.91
C THR A 44 15.18 -2.52 -2.38
N GLU A 45 15.93 -3.48 -2.93
CA GLU A 45 16.21 -3.51 -4.37
C GLU A 45 14.96 -3.89 -5.15
N PRO A 46 14.81 -3.40 -6.39
CA PRO A 46 13.74 -3.87 -7.27
C PRO A 46 13.86 -5.37 -7.47
N TRP A 47 12.74 -6.07 -7.32
CA TRP A 47 12.71 -7.52 -7.46
C TRP A 47 12.14 -7.92 -8.82
N GLY A 48 12.85 -8.82 -9.52
CA GLY A 48 12.39 -9.38 -10.79
C GLY A 48 12.62 -8.52 -12.02
N TYR A 49 13.31 -7.36 -11.88
CA TYR A 49 13.66 -6.50 -13.00
C TYR A 49 14.85 -5.61 -12.63
N SER A 50 15.48 -5.05 -13.65
CA SER A 50 16.60 -4.10 -13.48
C SER A 50 16.06 -2.69 -13.35
N SER A 51 16.43 -2.00 -12.28
CA SER A 51 16.12 -0.58 -12.11
C SER A 51 17.14 0.04 -11.19
N VAL A 52 17.39 1.34 -11.38
CA VAL A 52 18.21 2.12 -10.46
C VAL A 52 17.38 2.69 -9.32
N ASN A 53 16.05 2.51 -9.37
CA ASN A 53 15.13 3.06 -8.41
C ASN A 53 14.81 2.03 -7.33
N TYR A 54 15.44 2.16 -6.18
CA TYR A 54 15.15 1.28 -5.04
C TYR A 54 13.82 1.65 -4.42
N PHE A 55 13.13 0.64 -3.88
CA PHE A 55 11.89 0.85 -3.15
C PHE A 55 12.15 1.38 -1.76
N LEU A 56 11.29 2.30 -1.32
CA LEU A 56 11.07 2.52 0.11
C LEU A 56 9.78 1.80 0.49
N ASN A 57 9.83 1.09 1.61
CA ASN A 57 8.74 0.24 2.06
C ASN A 57 8.43 0.51 3.52
N MET A 58 7.17 0.31 3.90
CA MET A 58 6.77 0.28 5.29
C MET A 58 5.58 -0.66 5.48
N GLY A 59 5.46 -1.22 6.68
CA GLY A 59 4.30 -2.00 7.08
C GLY A 59 3.36 -1.14 7.91
N VAL A 60 2.07 -1.37 7.76
CA VAL A 60 1.05 -0.64 8.48
C VAL A 60 0.05 -1.64 9.06
N VAL A 61 -0.23 -1.51 10.36
CA VAL A 61 -1.32 -2.24 11.02
C VAL A 61 -2.50 -1.28 11.13
N LEU A 62 -3.63 -1.71 10.64
CA LEU A 62 -4.84 -0.87 10.66
C LEU A 62 -6.07 -1.68 11.06
N GLN A 63 -7.12 -0.95 11.39
CA GLN A 63 -8.45 -1.54 11.65
C GLN A 63 -9.45 -0.95 10.66
N SER A 64 -10.35 -1.78 10.17
CA SER A 64 -11.38 -1.37 9.24
C SER A 64 -12.62 -2.21 9.42
N TYR A 65 -13.76 -1.62 9.09
CA TYR A 65 -15.05 -2.34 9.04
C TYR A 65 -15.31 -2.95 7.68
N GLN A 66 -14.46 -2.68 6.71
CA GLN A 66 -14.66 -3.11 5.33
C GLN A 66 -14.43 -4.61 5.19
N THR A 67 -15.13 -5.22 4.21
CA THR A 67 -14.80 -6.58 3.78
C THR A 67 -13.45 -6.58 3.07
N PRO A 68 -12.80 -7.76 2.92
CA PRO A 68 -11.52 -7.81 2.19
C PRO A 68 -11.61 -7.25 0.78
N ILE A 69 -12.69 -7.53 0.07
CA ILE A 69 -12.86 -7.05 -1.30
C ILE A 69 -13.00 -5.53 -1.32
N LYS A 70 -13.81 -4.98 -0.42
CA LYS A 70 -14.00 -3.53 -0.35
C LYS A 70 -12.73 -2.80 0.05
N LEU A 71 -11.98 -3.38 0.99
CA LEU A 71 -10.68 -2.82 1.37
C LEU A 71 -9.73 -2.83 0.18
N LEU A 72 -9.66 -3.93 -0.55
CA LEU A 72 -8.82 -4.03 -1.75
C LEU A 72 -9.20 -2.96 -2.77
N GLN A 73 -10.49 -2.77 -3.02
CA GLN A 73 -10.98 -1.74 -3.95
C GLN A 73 -10.57 -0.35 -3.47
N PHE A 74 -10.68 -0.10 -2.18
CA PHE A 74 -10.26 1.18 -1.60
C PHE A 74 -8.77 1.43 -1.81
N LEU A 75 -7.93 0.44 -1.51
CA LEU A 75 -6.48 0.57 -1.69
C LEU A 75 -6.12 0.79 -3.17
N LYS A 76 -6.78 0.08 -4.07
CA LYS A 76 -6.58 0.28 -5.51
C LYS A 76 -6.99 1.69 -5.94
N SER A 77 -8.06 2.23 -5.37
CA SER A 77 -8.48 3.60 -5.69
C SER A 77 -7.43 4.62 -5.24
N ILE A 78 -6.74 4.37 -4.13
CA ILE A 78 -5.64 5.22 -3.68
C ILE A 78 -4.49 5.18 -4.69
N GLU A 79 -4.13 3.99 -5.17
CA GLU A 79 -3.08 3.85 -6.17
C GLU A 79 -3.39 4.69 -7.41
N VAL A 80 -4.62 4.64 -7.88
CA VAL A 80 -5.06 5.43 -9.05
C VAL A 80 -4.98 6.93 -8.74
N LYS A 81 -5.47 7.36 -7.58
CA LYS A 81 -5.43 8.78 -7.18
C LYS A 81 -4.02 9.31 -7.08
N MET A 82 -3.07 8.45 -6.73
CA MET A 82 -1.67 8.84 -6.60
C MET A 82 -0.90 8.75 -7.92
N GLY A 83 -1.57 8.42 -9.01
CA GLY A 83 -0.98 8.49 -10.34
C GLY A 83 -0.70 7.18 -11.04
N ARG A 84 -1.10 6.04 -10.45
CA ARG A 84 -0.95 4.76 -11.14
C ARG A 84 -1.97 4.69 -12.26
N ASP A 85 -1.49 4.35 -13.48
CA ASP A 85 -2.38 4.20 -14.62
C ASP A 85 -3.21 2.94 -14.46
N ILE A 86 -4.53 3.09 -14.53
CA ILE A 86 -5.47 1.96 -14.46
C ILE A 86 -5.23 0.96 -15.59
N HIS A 87 -4.68 1.42 -16.71
CA HIS A 87 -4.33 0.58 -17.86
C HIS A 87 -2.94 -0.02 -17.76
N ASP A 88 -2.19 0.34 -16.74
CA ASP A 88 -0.89 -0.23 -16.47
C ASP A 88 -1.07 -1.61 -15.87
N LYS A 89 -1.63 -2.48 -16.67
CA LYS A 89 -1.81 -3.86 -16.27
C LYS A 89 -0.46 -4.51 -16.22
N ASP A 90 -0.18 -5.11 -15.13
CA ASP A 90 0.97 -5.90 -14.78
C ASP A 90 1.62 -6.62 -15.95
N ILE A 91 2.36 -5.86 -16.75
CA ILE A 91 3.26 -6.43 -17.73
C ILE A 91 4.59 -6.65 -16.98
N GLY A 92 4.54 -7.60 -16.03
CA GLY A 92 5.68 -7.88 -15.19
C GLY A 92 5.90 -6.84 -14.09
N TYR A 93 7.09 -6.84 -13.51
CA TYR A 93 7.45 -5.95 -12.41
C TYR A 93 7.95 -4.63 -12.98
N GLN A 94 7.40 -3.54 -12.48
CA GLN A 94 7.68 -2.18 -12.95
C GLN A 94 7.92 -1.27 -11.76
N ASP A 95 8.57 -0.13 -12.04
CA ASP A 95 8.65 0.95 -11.07
C ASP A 95 7.25 1.47 -10.76
N ARG A 96 7.00 1.81 -9.49
CA ARG A 96 5.68 2.23 -9.01
C ARG A 96 5.77 3.49 -8.19
N ILE A 97 4.85 4.43 -8.43
CA ILE A 97 4.66 5.57 -7.55
C ILE A 97 4.20 5.09 -6.19
N ILE A 98 3.26 4.15 -6.17
CA ILE A 98 2.76 3.54 -4.94
C ILE A 98 2.24 2.13 -5.21
N ASP A 99 2.47 1.26 -4.25
CA ASP A 99 1.98 -0.11 -4.28
C ASP A 99 1.46 -0.45 -2.88
N LEU A 100 0.19 -0.85 -2.80
CA LEU A 100 -0.48 -1.13 -1.53
C LEU A 100 -0.98 -2.56 -1.55
N ASP A 101 -0.42 -3.39 -0.67
CA ASP A 101 -0.74 -4.82 -0.63
C ASP A 101 -1.28 -5.23 0.73
N ILE A 102 -2.35 -6.02 0.74
CA ILE A 102 -2.87 -6.64 1.96
C ILE A 102 -2.05 -7.89 2.24
N LEU A 103 -1.39 -7.92 3.38
CA LEU A 103 -0.60 -9.08 3.81
C LEU A 103 -1.38 -10.01 4.71
N LEU A 104 -2.25 -9.44 5.56
CA LEU A 104 -3.02 -10.20 6.52
C LEU A 104 -4.33 -9.48 6.78
N PHE A 105 -5.45 -10.21 6.74
CA PHE A 105 -6.76 -9.68 7.04
C PHE A 105 -7.40 -10.53 8.14
N GLY A 106 -7.42 -10.00 9.35
CA GLY A 106 -7.84 -10.76 10.51
C GLY A 106 -6.94 -11.97 10.70
N ASN A 107 -7.49 -13.17 10.54
CA ASN A 107 -6.75 -14.44 10.61
C ASN A 107 -6.42 -15.01 9.23
N GLN A 108 -6.68 -14.27 8.16
CA GLN A 108 -6.48 -14.72 6.79
C GLN A 108 -5.24 -14.07 6.20
N ILE A 109 -4.46 -14.88 5.54
CA ILE A 109 -3.25 -14.42 4.87
C ILE A 109 -3.57 -14.17 3.39
#